data_a2b8932d73365f38d09e8a6fbee50d31
#
_entry.id   a2b8932d73365f38d09e8a6fbee50d31
#
_cell.length_a   1.000
_cell.length_b   1.000
_cell.length_c   1.000
_cell.angle_alpha   90.00
_cell.angle_beta   90.00
_cell.angle_gamma   90.00
#
_symmetry.space_group_name_H-M   'P 1'
#
loop_
_entity.id
_entity.type
_entity.pdbx_description
1 polymer ?
#
loop_
_entity_poly.entity_id
_entity_poly.type
_entity_poly.pdbx_seq_one_letter_code
_entity_poly.pdbx_strand_id
1 'polypeptide(L)'
;MRELLLQPRLQLLADMVPAGSRLADVGTDHGYLPVYLLQKGQINTAIASDIGAEPLQHARQTAEEYGVMGIDFRLCPGLDAIAPEEVDTILIAGMGGETIQMILENASWTAQRTHLLLLQPMTKVELLRKWLVDNRYCFTDERLVFDKGHLYPVFAVRGGEQQPLTLVQQY
;
A
#
# COMPACT_ATOMS: atom_id res chain seq x y z
N MET A 1 24.19 -10.81 -7.30
CA MET A 1 22.91 -11.02 -6.61
C MET A 1 21.77 -10.82 -7.59
N ARG A 2 20.76 -11.68 -7.55
CA ARG A 2 19.60 -11.58 -8.44
C ARG A 2 18.86 -10.26 -8.21
N GLU A 3 18.42 -9.66 -9.30
CA GLU A 3 17.58 -8.47 -9.25
C GLU A 3 16.11 -8.90 -9.41
N LEU A 4 15.25 -8.41 -8.51
CA LEU A 4 13.82 -8.68 -8.58
C LEU A 4 13.17 -7.75 -9.59
N LEU A 5 12.39 -8.32 -10.51
CA LEU A 5 11.59 -7.57 -11.48
C LEU A 5 10.12 -7.64 -11.10
N LEU A 6 9.43 -6.51 -11.16
CA LEU A 6 8.02 -6.42 -10.78
C LEU A 6 7.09 -6.43 -11.99
N GLN A 7 5.91 -7.01 -11.83
CA GLN A 7 4.80 -6.89 -12.77
C GLN A 7 4.34 -5.42 -12.83
N PRO A 8 3.67 -4.98 -13.91
CA PRO A 8 3.31 -3.55 -14.10
C PRO A 8 2.56 -2.94 -12.93
N ARG A 9 1.58 -3.64 -12.35
CA ARG A 9 0.80 -3.12 -11.22
C ARG A 9 1.68 -2.85 -10.00
N LEU A 10 2.54 -3.80 -9.67
CA LEU A 10 3.46 -3.64 -8.53
C LEU A 10 4.54 -2.61 -8.83
N GLN A 11 4.99 -2.52 -10.07
CA GLN A 11 5.98 -1.51 -10.47
C GLN A 11 5.44 -0.09 -10.28
N LEU A 12 4.19 0.16 -10.67
CA LEU A 12 3.57 1.47 -10.44
C LEU A 12 3.50 1.80 -8.96
N LEU A 13 3.07 0.83 -8.13
CA LEU A 13 3.03 1.03 -6.69
C LEU A 13 4.41 1.36 -6.12
N ALA A 14 5.44 0.64 -6.55
CA ALA A 14 6.82 0.91 -6.14
C ALA A 14 7.26 2.32 -6.53
N ASP A 15 6.91 2.75 -7.74
CA ASP A 15 7.26 4.08 -8.26
C ASP A 15 6.59 5.21 -7.46
N MET A 16 5.46 4.92 -6.82
CA MET A 16 4.71 5.90 -6.03
C MET A 16 5.16 5.98 -4.56
N VAL A 17 5.98 5.04 -4.09
CA VAL A 17 6.52 5.09 -2.72
C VAL A 17 7.64 6.13 -2.65
N PRO A 18 7.52 7.16 -1.82
CA PRO A 18 8.58 8.18 -1.70
C PRO A 18 9.89 7.57 -1.19
N ALA A 19 11.01 8.08 -1.69
CA ALA A 19 12.33 7.67 -1.22
C ALA A 19 12.47 7.96 0.28
N GLY A 20 13.06 7.02 1.00
CA GLY A 20 13.25 7.15 2.45
C GLY A 20 12.03 6.83 3.28
N SER A 21 10.95 6.33 2.67
CA SER A 21 9.72 5.95 3.41
C SER A 21 9.99 4.87 4.45
N ARG A 22 9.28 4.98 5.57
CA ARG A 22 9.10 3.89 6.51
C ARG A 22 7.80 3.20 6.14
N LEU A 23 7.91 2.09 5.44
CA LEU A 23 6.80 1.47 4.73
C LEU A 23 6.10 0.40 5.58
N ALA A 24 4.78 0.37 5.52
CA ALA A 24 3.98 -0.81 5.87
C ALA A 24 3.36 -1.37 4.59
N ASP A 25 3.64 -2.61 4.28
CA ASP A 25 3.02 -3.36 3.19
C ASP A 25 1.99 -4.32 3.78
N VAL A 26 0.72 -3.97 3.65
CA VAL A 26 -0.40 -4.72 4.26
C VAL A 26 -0.93 -5.74 3.28
N GLY A 27 -0.97 -7.01 3.72
CA GLY A 27 -1.28 -8.12 2.81
C GLY A 27 -0.12 -8.34 1.85
N THR A 28 1.07 -8.48 2.42
CA THR A 28 2.33 -8.50 1.65
C THR A 28 2.47 -9.66 0.68
N ASP A 29 1.75 -10.77 0.95
CA ASP A 29 1.76 -11.99 0.14
C ASP A 29 3.19 -12.50 -0.04
N HIS A 30 3.74 -12.47 -1.26
CA HIS A 30 5.12 -12.92 -1.51
C HIS A 30 6.20 -11.92 -1.11
N GLY A 31 5.82 -10.74 -0.62
CA GLY A 31 6.78 -9.72 -0.18
C GLY A 31 7.56 -9.04 -1.30
N TYR A 32 7.09 -9.13 -2.54
CA TYR A 32 7.83 -8.60 -3.68
C TYR A 32 8.07 -7.09 -3.59
N LEU A 33 7.08 -6.33 -3.13
CA LEU A 33 7.20 -4.87 -3.08
C LEU A 33 8.24 -4.39 -2.07
N PRO A 34 8.16 -4.78 -0.79
CA PRO A 34 9.19 -4.35 0.15
C PRO A 34 10.58 -4.88 -0.19
N VAL A 35 10.69 -6.11 -0.70
CA VAL A 35 11.98 -6.66 -1.13
C VAL A 35 12.57 -5.84 -2.27
N TYR A 36 11.77 -5.50 -3.28
CA TYR A 36 12.21 -4.67 -4.41
C TYR A 36 12.70 -3.30 -3.92
N LEU A 37 11.92 -2.64 -3.08
CA LEU A 37 12.24 -1.29 -2.61
C LEU A 37 13.51 -1.25 -1.75
N LEU A 38 13.70 -2.27 -0.92
CA LEU A 38 14.93 -2.40 -0.12
C LEU A 38 16.13 -2.74 -1.00
N GLN A 39 15.97 -3.61 -1.97
CA GLN A 39 17.03 -3.98 -2.90
C GLN A 39 17.51 -2.78 -3.72
N LYS A 40 16.60 -1.90 -4.11
CA LYS A 40 16.92 -0.67 -4.85
C LYS A 40 17.47 0.44 -3.95
N GLY A 41 17.42 0.27 -2.63
CA GLY A 41 17.83 1.32 -1.70
C GLY A 41 16.87 2.50 -1.63
N GLN A 42 15.65 2.35 -2.13
CA GLN A 42 14.63 3.40 -2.09
C GLN A 42 14.08 3.59 -0.69
N ILE A 43 14.01 2.54 0.09
CA ILE A 43 13.66 2.55 1.51
C ILE A 43 14.71 1.78 2.30
N ASN A 44 14.78 2.01 3.62
CA ASN A 44 15.73 1.34 4.51
C ASN A 44 15.07 0.28 5.38
N THR A 45 13.79 0.43 5.68
CA THR A 45 13.05 -0.49 6.53
C THR A 45 11.62 -0.65 6.03
N ALA A 46 11.03 -1.81 6.29
CA ALA A 46 9.63 -2.06 6.01
C ALA A 46 9.03 -2.97 7.06
N ILE A 47 7.73 -2.80 7.31
CA ILE A 47 6.90 -3.76 8.01
C ILE A 47 6.05 -4.45 6.95
N ALA A 48 6.11 -5.77 6.90
CA ALA A 48 5.30 -6.57 5.99
C ALA A 48 4.32 -7.39 6.82
N SER A 49 3.04 -7.14 6.65
CA SER A 49 2.01 -7.83 7.39
C SER A 49 1.14 -8.69 6.49
N ASP A 50 0.62 -9.75 7.05
CA ASP A 50 -0.37 -10.60 6.39
C ASP A 50 -1.22 -11.29 7.45
N ILE A 51 -2.46 -11.59 7.10
CA ILE A 51 -3.37 -12.34 7.96
C ILE A 51 -3.06 -13.84 7.92
N GLY A 52 -2.42 -14.31 6.85
CA GLY A 52 -2.07 -15.71 6.62
C GLY A 52 -0.61 -16.00 6.95
N ALA A 53 -0.39 -17.07 7.70
CA ALA A 53 0.96 -17.52 8.05
C ALA A 53 1.74 -17.99 6.81
N GLU A 54 1.08 -18.65 5.87
CA GLU A 54 1.70 -19.16 4.66
C GLU A 54 2.18 -18.03 3.71
N PRO A 55 1.34 -17.03 3.35
CA PRO A 55 1.84 -15.89 2.60
C PRO A 55 3.01 -15.18 3.27
N LEU A 56 2.96 -15.03 4.58
CA LEU A 56 4.04 -14.38 5.33
C LEU A 56 5.33 -15.18 5.26
N GLN A 57 5.23 -16.51 5.28
CA GLN A 57 6.41 -17.39 5.10
C GLN A 57 6.97 -17.25 3.68
N HIS A 58 6.13 -17.14 2.67
CA HIS A 58 6.58 -16.86 1.30
C HIS A 58 7.34 -15.54 1.22
N ALA A 59 6.86 -14.52 1.93
CA ALA A 59 7.54 -13.21 1.98
C ALA A 59 8.92 -13.32 2.62
N ARG A 60 9.07 -14.10 3.70
CA ARG A 60 10.37 -14.35 4.31
C ARG A 60 11.32 -15.05 3.34
N GLN A 61 10.82 -16.05 2.62
CA GLN A 61 11.60 -16.76 1.61
C GLN A 61 12.07 -15.85 0.48
N THR A 62 11.20 -14.95 0.02
CA THR A 62 11.56 -13.95 -1.00
C THR A 62 12.70 -13.06 -0.52
N ALA A 63 12.61 -12.57 0.73
CA ALA A 63 13.68 -11.75 1.31
C ALA A 63 15.00 -12.51 1.36
N GLU A 64 14.98 -13.76 1.78
CA GLU A 64 16.18 -14.61 1.81
C GLU A 64 16.75 -14.83 0.41
N GLU A 65 15.89 -15.18 -0.55
CA GLU A 65 16.29 -15.44 -1.95
C GLU A 65 17.01 -14.25 -2.58
N TYR A 66 16.54 -13.03 -2.29
CA TYR A 66 17.11 -11.82 -2.87
C TYR A 66 18.12 -11.13 -1.94
N GLY A 67 18.44 -11.76 -0.81
CA GLY A 67 19.47 -11.25 0.10
C GLY A 67 19.10 -9.94 0.79
N VAL A 68 17.82 -9.72 1.06
CA VAL A 68 17.31 -8.49 1.61
C VAL A 68 17.09 -8.62 3.12
N MET A 69 17.55 -7.62 3.87
CA MET A 69 17.32 -7.47 5.32
C MET A 69 16.52 -6.17 5.55
N GLY A 70 16.01 -6.00 6.76
CA GLY A 70 15.30 -4.77 7.12
C GLY A 70 13.79 -4.86 7.02
N ILE A 71 13.24 -6.07 6.88
CA ILE A 71 11.79 -6.29 6.91
C ILE A 71 11.39 -6.92 8.24
N ASP A 72 10.44 -6.29 8.91
CA ASP A 72 9.78 -6.82 10.11
C ASP A 72 8.47 -7.48 9.66
N PHE A 73 8.41 -8.80 9.79
CA PHE A 73 7.24 -9.58 9.36
C PHE A 73 6.25 -9.73 10.51
N ARG A 74 4.99 -9.37 10.29
CA ARG A 74 3.95 -9.41 11.32
C ARG A 74 2.72 -10.18 10.85
N LEU A 75 2.31 -11.16 11.63
CA LEU A 75 1.08 -11.91 11.40
C LEU A 75 -0.05 -11.18 12.12
N CYS A 76 -0.87 -10.46 11.37
CA CYS A 76 -1.99 -9.71 11.94
C CYS A 76 -3.01 -9.34 10.86
N PRO A 77 -4.28 -9.11 11.26
CA PRO A 77 -5.26 -8.53 10.34
C PRO A 77 -4.92 -7.05 10.09
N GLY A 78 -4.87 -6.66 8.82
CA GLY A 78 -4.70 -5.27 8.43
C GLY A 78 -3.52 -4.58 9.12
N LEU A 79 -3.84 -3.51 9.85
CA LEU A 79 -2.87 -2.68 10.56
C LEU A 79 -2.87 -2.91 12.08
N ASP A 80 -3.51 -3.97 12.55
CA ASP A 80 -3.75 -4.17 13.99
C ASP A 80 -2.48 -4.24 14.83
N ALA A 81 -1.38 -4.75 14.28
CA ALA A 81 -0.11 -4.87 15.00
C ALA A 81 0.90 -3.80 14.58
N ILE A 82 0.46 -2.69 14.01
CA ILE A 82 1.32 -1.59 13.56
C ILE A 82 0.91 -0.31 14.27
N ALA A 83 1.88 0.34 14.92
CA ALA A 83 1.65 1.62 15.57
C ALA A 83 1.87 2.78 14.60
N PRO A 84 1.11 3.88 14.72
CA PRO A 84 1.21 5.00 13.77
C PRO A 84 2.60 5.62 13.70
N GLU A 85 3.35 5.63 14.77
CA GLU A 85 4.71 6.20 14.81
C GLU A 85 5.76 5.32 14.13
N GLU A 86 5.44 4.08 13.80
CA GLU A 86 6.40 3.15 13.16
C GLU A 86 6.54 3.39 11.65
N VAL A 87 5.52 4.00 11.03
CA VAL A 87 5.43 4.10 9.58
C VAL A 87 4.98 5.49 9.15
N ASP A 88 5.35 5.89 7.94
CA ASP A 88 4.84 7.11 7.30
C ASP A 88 4.16 6.84 5.96
N THR A 89 4.34 5.65 5.41
CA THR A 89 3.74 5.24 4.14
C THR A 89 3.13 3.86 4.31
N ILE A 90 1.86 3.74 3.93
CA ILE A 90 1.10 2.51 4.08
C ILE A 90 0.59 2.10 2.71
N LEU A 91 0.89 0.87 2.32
CA LEU A 91 0.49 0.32 1.03
C LEU A 91 -0.48 -0.82 1.25
N ILE A 92 -1.67 -0.71 0.68
CA ILE A 92 -2.71 -1.73 0.72
C ILE A 92 -3.17 -1.99 -0.71
N ALA A 93 -2.73 -3.09 -1.29
CA ALA A 93 -2.94 -3.37 -2.71
C ALA A 93 -3.45 -4.79 -2.93
N GLY A 94 -4.14 -4.98 -4.04
CA GLY A 94 -4.59 -6.30 -4.45
C GLY A 94 -5.79 -6.84 -3.70
N MET A 95 -6.54 -5.94 -3.04
CA MET A 95 -7.73 -6.31 -2.26
C MET A 95 -8.98 -5.62 -2.80
N GLY A 96 -10.15 -6.16 -2.49
CA GLY A 96 -11.40 -5.47 -2.79
C GLY A 96 -11.53 -4.16 -2.00
N GLY A 97 -12.25 -3.20 -2.56
CA GLY A 97 -12.47 -1.91 -1.90
C GLY A 97 -13.12 -2.02 -0.54
N GLU A 98 -14.00 -3.02 -0.34
CA GLU A 98 -14.63 -3.27 0.96
C GLU A 98 -13.61 -3.71 2.02
N THR A 99 -12.64 -4.53 1.63
CA THR A 99 -11.58 -4.99 2.53
C THR A 99 -10.66 -3.84 2.91
N ILE A 100 -10.27 -3.02 1.94
CA ILE A 100 -9.44 -1.83 2.21
C ILE A 100 -10.18 -0.89 3.17
N GLN A 101 -11.46 -0.63 2.91
CA GLN A 101 -12.29 0.19 3.79
C GLN A 101 -12.29 -0.34 5.23
N MET A 102 -12.51 -1.64 5.41
CA MET A 102 -12.53 -2.27 6.72
C MET A 102 -11.19 -2.11 7.45
N ILE A 103 -10.08 -2.28 6.75
CA ILE A 103 -8.74 -2.10 7.33
C ILE A 103 -8.57 -0.68 7.84
N LEU A 104 -8.98 0.32 7.05
CA LEU A 104 -8.86 1.72 7.43
C LEU A 104 -9.83 2.11 8.54
N GLU A 105 -11.03 1.54 8.57
CA GLU A 105 -11.98 1.74 9.67
C GLU A 105 -11.42 1.26 11.01
N ASN A 106 -10.66 0.16 11.00
CA ASN A 106 -10.04 -0.39 12.20
C ASN A 106 -8.73 0.31 12.59
N ALA A 107 -8.28 1.26 11.78
CA ALA A 107 -7.04 2.01 12.00
C ALA A 107 -7.29 3.51 11.75
N SER A 108 -8.09 4.14 12.59
CA SER A 108 -8.52 5.54 12.42
C SER A 108 -7.35 6.52 12.39
N TRP A 109 -6.19 6.15 12.94
CA TRP A 109 -4.98 6.95 12.90
C TRP A 109 -4.45 7.16 11.47
N THR A 110 -4.88 6.33 10.50
CA THR A 110 -4.50 6.50 9.10
C THR A 110 -5.08 7.78 8.47
N ALA A 111 -6.08 8.39 9.11
CA ALA A 111 -6.65 9.67 8.67
C ALA A 111 -5.80 10.89 9.07
N GLN A 112 -4.63 10.68 9.65
CA GLN A 112 -3.69 11.76 9.98
C GLN A 112 -2.92 12.20 8.74
N ARG A 113 -2.63 13.50 8.65
CA ARG A 113 -1.89 14.06 7.50
C ARG A 113 -0.48 13.54 7.36
N THR A 114 0.10 13.00 8.44
CA THR A 114 1.48 12.50 8.46
C THR A 114 1.66 11.18 7.72
N HIS A 115 0.57 10.51 7.37
CA HIS A 115 0.62 9.21 6.71
C HIS A 115 0.17 9.31 5.25
N LEU A 116 0.99 8.79 4.35
CA LEU A 116 0.62 8.59 2.95
C LEU A 116 0.06 7.18 2.79
N LEU A 117 -1.13 7.06 2.23
CA LEU A 117 -1.75 5.79 1.91
C LEU A 117 -1.70 5.57 0.40
N LEU A 118 -1.18 4.44 -0.02
CA LEU A 118 -1.20 3.99 -1.41
C LEU A 118 -2.16 2.81 -1.48
N LEU A 119 -3.30 2.99 -2.12
CA LEU A 119 -4.40 2.05 -2.12
C LEU A 119 -4.68 1.57 -3.53
N GLN A 120 -4.69 0.26 -3.73
CA GLN A 120 -4.99 -0.31 -5.03
C GLN A 120 -6.14 -1.31 -4.89
N PRO A 121 -7.41 -0.86 -5.04
CA PRO A 121 -8.56 -1.75 -4.99
C PRO A 121 -8.69 -2.56 -6.27
N MET A 122 -9.05 -3.84 -6.13
CA MET A 122 -9.32 -4.73 -7.26
C MET A 122 -10.78 -4.69 -7.69
N THR A 123 -11.67 -4.38 -6.74
CA THR A 123 -13.13 -4.32 -6.93
C THR A 123 -13.70 -3.21 -6.07
N LYS A 124 -14.96 -2.84 -6.31
CA LYS A 124 -15.68 -1.84 -5.48
C LYS A 124 -14.93 -0.51 -5.37
N VAL A 125 -14.34 -0.07 -6.48
CA VAL A 125 -13.51 1.14 -6.54
C VAL A 125 -14.31 2.37 -6.12
N GLU A 126 -15.52 2.54 -6.64
CA GLU A 126 -16.34 3.73 -6.36
C GLU A 126 -16.84 3.76 -4.91
N LEU A 127 -17.13 2.61 -4.33
CA LEU A 127 -17.49 2.51 -2.93
C LEU A 127 -16.34 2.98 -2.04
N LEU A 128 -15.11 2.54 -2.33
CA LEU A 128 -13.92 2.98 -1.59
C LEU A 128 -13.67 4.48 -1.78
N ARG A 129 -13.77 4.97 -3.02
CA ARG A 129 -13.59 6.40 -3.32
C ARG A 129 -14.52 7.27 -2.48
N LYS A 130 -15.81 6.92 -2.47
CA LYS A 130 -16.82 7.66 -1.70
C LYS A 130 -16.53 7.61 -0.21
N TRP A 131 -16.20 6.43 0.30
CA TRP A 131 -15.87 6.27 1.73
C TRP A 131 -14.68 7.14 2.13
N LEU A 132 -13.63 7.17 1.30
CA LEU A 132 -12.44 7.98 1.57
C LEU A 132 -12.79 9.47 1.67
N VAL A 133 -13.57 9.99 0.74
CA VAL A 133 -13.99 11.41 0.77
C VAL A 133 -14.84 11.68 2.00
N ASP A 134 -15.82 10.82 2.29
CA ASP A 134 -16.74 10.99 3.41
C ASP A 134 -16.03 10.91 4.77
N ASN A 135 -14.88 10.23 4.84
CA ASN A 135 -14.12 10.04 6.07
C ASN A 135 -12.85 10.90 6.13
N ARG A 136 -12.83 11.99 5.37
CA ARG A 136 -11.82 13.06 5.44
C ARG A 136 -10.43 12.62 5.00
N TYR A 137 -10.36 11.75 3.99
CA TYR A 137 -9.13 11.50 3.26
C TYR A 137 -9.09 12.38 2.01
N CYS A 138 -7.94 12.93 1.72
CA CYS A 138 -7.70 13.80 0.56
C CYS A 138 -6.86 13.07 -0.47
N PHE A 139 -7.33 13.03 -1.71
CA PHE A 139 -6.57 12.45 -2.83
C PHE A 139 -5.48 13.42 -3.24
N THR A 140 -4.23 12.97 -3.18
CA THR A 140 -3.06 13.74 -3.59
C THR A 140 -2.59 13.33 -4.99
N ASP A 141 -2.87 12.11 -5.41
CA ASP A 141 -2.57 11.61 -6.75
C ASP A 141 -3.48 10.42 -7.04
N GLU A 142 -3.70 10.16 -8.31
CA GLU A 142 -4.42 8.98 -8.78
C GLU A 142 -3.83 8.58 -10.12
N ARG A 143 -3.46 7.33 -10.25
CA ARG A 143 -2.86 6.78 -11.46
C ARG A 143 -3.57 5.50 -11.87
N LEU A 144 -3.44 5.17 -13.16
CA LEU A 144 -3.98 3.94 -13.72
C LEU A 144 -2.85 3.08 -14.24
N VAL A 145 -2.99 1.77 -14.09
CA VAL A 145 -2.06 0.80 -14.66
C VAL A 145 -2.84 -0.33 -15.34
N PHE A 146 -2.34 -0.71 -16.52
CA PHE A 146 -2.86 -1.86 -17.24
C PHE A 146 -1.99 -3.08 -16.91
N ASP A 147 -2.62 -4.13 -16.40
CA ASP A 147 -1.94 -5.36 -16.02
C ASP A 147 -2.86 -6.55 -16.26
N LYS A 148 -2.36 -7.58 -16.92
CA LYS A 148 -3.09 -8.84 -17.20
C LYS A 148 -4.49 -8.60 -17.79
N GLY A 149 -4.59 -7.66 -18.74
CA GLY A 149 -5.84 -7.39 -19.45
C GLY A 149 -6.84 -6.50 -18.70
N HIS A 150 -6.47 -5.95 -17.55
CA HIS A 150 -7.33 -5.09 -16.75
C HIS A 150 -6.67 -3.77 -16.43
N LEU A 151 -7.49 -2.73 -16.27
CA LEU A 151 -7.06 -1.40 -15.88
C LEU A 151 -7.37 -1.20 -14.39
N TYR A 152 -6.33 -0.93 -13.59
CA TYR A 152 -6.45 -0.77 -12.15
C TYR A 152 -6.10 0.65 -11.71
N PRO A 153 -6.91 1.27 -10.83
CA PRO A 153 -6.53 2.55 -10.23
C PRO A 153 -5.60 2.33 -9.06
N VAL A 154 -4.73 3.33 -8.83
CA VAL A 154 -3.96 3.46 -7.59
C VAL A 154 -4.24 4.83 -7.02
N PHE A 155 -4.69 4.87 -5.78
CA PHE A 155 -4.99 6.10 -5.06
C PHE A 155 -3.85 6.45 -4.11
N ALA A 156 -3.35 7.68 -4.18
CA ALA A 156 -2.50 8.24 -3.15
C ALA A 156 -3.33 9.21 -2.32
N VAL A 157 -3.52 8.90 -1.04
CA VAL A 157 -4.37 9.72 -0.16
C VAL A 157 -3.65 10.04 1.15
N ARG A 158 -4.06 11.15 1.77
CA ARG A 158 -3.66 11.56 3.11
C ARG A 158 -4.88 12.02 3.88
N GLY A 159 -4.80 12.03 5.21
CA GLY A 159 -5.85 12.63 6.03
C GLY A 159 -5.98 14.12 5.74
N GLY A 160 -7.19 14.63 5.79
CA GLY A 160 -7.51 16.02 5.54
C GLY A 160 -8.77 16.18 4.71
N GLU A 161 -9.24 17.43 4.57
CA GLU A 161 -10.39 17.70 3.73
C GLU A 161 -10.00 17.79 2.27
N GLN A 162 -10.79 17.15 1.42
CA GLN A 162 -10.63 17.24 -0.02
C GLN A 162 -10.92 18.67 -0.47
N GLN A 163 -10.02 19.25 -1.27
CA GLN A 163 -10.30 20.53 -1.93
C GLN A 163 -11.47 20.37 -2.90
N PRO A 164 -12.32 21.40 -3.06
CA PRO A 164 -13.38 21.35 -4.06
C PRO A 164 -12.81 21.03 -5.44
N LEU A 165 -13.36 20.02 -6.08
CA LEU A 165 -12.91 19.60 -7.40
C LEU A 165 -13.48 20.53 -8.47
N THR A 166 -12.68 20.84 -9.48
CA THR A 166 -13.19 21.50 -10.70
C THR A 166 -14.03 20.50 -11.49
N LEU A 167 -14.84 20.99 -12.43
CA LEU A 167 -15.63 20.11 -13.30
C LEU A 167 -14.76 19.07 -14.03
N VAL A 168 -13.56 19.47 -14.43
CA VAL A 168 -12.62 18.57 -15.11
C VAL A 168 -12.11 17.47 -14.17
N GLN A 169 -11.92 17.79 -12.90
CA GLN A 169 -11.43 16.81 -11.89
C GLN A 169 -12.53 15.85 -11.42
N GLN A 170 -13.79 16.17 -11.60
CA GLN A 170 -14.90 15.31 -11.19
C GLN A 170 -15.14 14.14 -12.17
N TYR A 171 -14.60 14.23 -13.36
CA TYR A 171 -14.77 13.25 -14.44
C TYR A 171 -13.40 12.70 -14.96
#